data_c69eadcc590a9008ca68e11a874a639d
#
_entry.id   c69eadcc590a9008ca68e11a874a639d
#
_cell.length_a   1.000
_cell.length_b   1.000
_cell.length_c   1.000
_cell.angle_alpha   90.00
_cell.angle_beta   90.00
_cell.angle_gamma   90.00
#
_symmetry.space_group_name_H-M   'P 1'
#
loop_
_entity.id
_entity.type
_entity.pdbx_description
1 polymer ?
#
loop_
_entity_poly.entity_id
_entity_poly.type
_entity_poly.pdbx_seq_one_letter_code
_entity_poly.pdbx_strand_id
1 'polypeptide(L)'
;MASYNMFLETTLCETRVPVKNDSGLTTRMKFMATQSPPYRPSLPDQITHEDDGNSVVMERRTQKVAPPPMYQVVMLNDDFTPMEFVILMLQEFFSKDKEQATQIMLQIHLDGRGVCGVYSRDIAATKVEQVLQAAQQAGHPLQAVSEPIE
;
A
#
# COMPACT_ATOMS: atom_id res chain seq x y z
N MET A 1 -44.29 -0.92 -38.54
CA MET A 1 -42.95 -1.43 -38.30
C MET A 1 -42.15 -0.32 -37.64
N ALA A 2 -42.14 -0.32 -36.33
CA ALA A 2 -41.68 0.81 -35.49
C ALA A 2 -40.27 0.58 -34.99
N SER A 3 -39.36 1.47 -35.36
CA SER A 3 -38.01 1.55 -34.87
C SER A 3 -37.99 2.27 -33.51
N TYR A 4 -37.60 1.60 -32.43
CA TYR A 4 -37.36 2.25 -31.15
C TYR A 4 -35.86 2.54 -31.01
N ASN A 5 -35.53 3.81 -31.20
CA ASN A 5 -34.27 4.40 -30.74
C ASN A 5 -34.44 4.76 -29.28
N MET A 6 -33.74 4.11 -28.39
CA MET A 6 -33.67 4.46 -26.99
C MET A 6 -32.34 5.12 -26.69
N PHE A 7 -32.39 6.42 -26.63
CA PHE A 7 -31.34 7.35 -26.28
C PHE A 7 -31.16 7.28 -24.75
N LEU A 8 -30.03 6.77 -24.29
CA LEU A 8 -29.68 6.80 -22.88
C LEU A 8 -28.97 8.12 -22.57
N GLU A 9 -29.71 9.07 -22.04
CA GLU A 9 -29.15 10.26 -21.42
C GLU A 9 -28.54 9.93 -20.06
N THR A 10 -27.22 10.10 -19.97
CA THR A 10 -26.46 10.05 -18.75
C THR A 10 -26.70 11.34 -17.95
N THR A 11 -27.61 11.29 -17.00
CA THR A 11 -27.82 12.40 -16.06
C THR A 11 -26.72 12.41 -15.02
N LEU A 12 -25.73 13.32 -15.18
CA LEU A 12 -24.81 13.69 -14.12
C LEU A 12 -25.61 14.37 -12.99
N CYS A 13 -25.78 13.68 -11.89
CA CYS A 13 -26.34 14.24 -10.67
C CYS A 13 -25.24 14.98 -9.90
N GLU A 14 -25.09 16.27 -10.23
CA GLU A 14 -24.24 17.22 -9.49
C GLU A 14 -25.04 17.73 -8.29
N THR A 15 -24.90 17.08 -7.15
CA THR A 15 -25.46 17.54 -5.87
C THR A 15 -24.64 18.70 -5.33
N ARG A 16 -25.00 19.90 -5.78
CA ARG A 16 -24.51 21.15 -5.23
C ARG A 16 -25.30 21.47 -3.96
N VAL A 17 -24.67 21.24 -2.81
CA VAL A 17 -25.22 21.63 -1.51
C VAL A 17 -24.99 23.13 -1.30
N PRO A 18 -26.02 23.97 -1.19
CA PRO A 18 -25.85 25.38 -0.87
C PRO A 18 -25.65 25.53 0.65
N VAL A 19 -24.44 25.84 1.07
CA VAL A 19 -24.20 26.33 2.43
C VAL A 19 -24.61 27.80 2.49
N LYS A 20 -25.73 28.10 3.15
CA LYS A 20 -26.10 29.47 3.51
C LYS A 20 -25.28 29.89 4.73
N ASN A 21 -24.35 30.80 4.54
CA ASN A 21 -23.77 31.56 5.63
C ASN A 21 -24.37 32.96 5.64
N ASP A 22 -25.21 33.21 6.65
CA ASP A 22 -25.68 34.55 7.03
C ASP A 22 -24.51 35.29 7.72
N SER A 23 -23.79 36.05 6.98
CA SER A 23 -23.14 37.30 7.39
C SER A 23 -22.23 37.77 6.24
N GLY A 24 -22.68 38.85 5.64
CA GLY A 24 -22.03 39.52 4.51
C GLY A 24 -20.73 40.21 4.97
N LEU A 25 -19.64 39.50 4.96
CA LEU A 25 -18.30 40.09 4.90
C LEU A 25 -17.47 39.27 3.89
N THR A 26 -17.25 39.90 2.75
CA THR A 26 -16.36 39.37 1.72
C THR A 26 -14.90 39.56 2.20
N THR A 27 -14.43 38.66 3.08
CA THR A 27 -13.02 38.61 3.41
C THR A 27 -12.32 37.80 2.32
N ARG A 28 -11.71 38.54 1.41
CA ARG A 28 -10.81 37.98 0.38
C ARG A 28 -9.56 37.45 1.08
N MET A 29 -9.61 36.17 1.48
CA MET A 29 -8.44 35.47 1.97
C MET A 29 -7.42 35.34 0.84
N LYS A 30 -6.40 36.19 0.93
CA LYS A 30 -5.17 36.07 0.15
C LYS A 30 -4.47 34.82 0.62
N PHE A 31 -4.55 33.74 -0.18
CA PHE A 31 -3.70 32.59 0.00
C PHE A 31 -2.27 33.04 -0.20
N MET A 32 -1.56 33.30 0.90
CA MET A 32 -0.11 33.36 0.88
C MET A 32 0.36 31.93 0.65
N ALA A 33 0.80 31.68 -0.57
CA ALA A 33 1.58 30.49 -0.88
C ALA A 33 2.86 30.60 -0.06
N THR A 34 2.93 29.89 1.06
CA THR A 34 4.18 29.60 1.75
C THR A 34 4.98 28.68 0.86
N GLN A 35 5.78 29.27 -0.02
CA GLN A 35 6.82 28.54 -0.71
C GLN A 35 7.83 28.14 0.36
N SER A 36 7.81 26.88 0.75
CA SER A 36 8.91 26.27 1.48
C SER A 36 10.16 26.43 0.62
N PRO A 37 11.27 26.99 1.15
CA PRO A 37 12.49 27.09 0.37
C PRO A 37 12.92 25.68 -0.04
N PRO A 38 13.42 25.48 -1.26
CA PRO A 38 13.92 24.18 -1.70
C PRO A 38 15.01 23.75 -0.72
N TYR A 39 14.85 22.58 -0.12
CA TYR A 39 15.86 21.93 0.69
C TYR A 39 17.13 21.79 -0.17
N ARG A 40 18.09 22.67 0.07
CA ARG A 40 19.43 22.59 -0.50
C ARG A 40 20.24 21.76 0.48
N PRO A 41 20.63 20.53 0.14
CA PRO A 41 21.60 19.82 0.96
C PRO A 41 22.87 20.66 0.97
N SER A 42 23.21 21.19 2.13
CA SER A 42 24.51 21.83 2.36
C SER A 42 25.55 20.74 2.17
N LEU A 43 26.31 20.85 1.09
CA LEU A 43 27.56 20.12 0.94
C LEU A 43 28.42 20.51 2.16
N PRO A 44 29.03 19.54 2.86
CA PRO A 44 29.97 19.85 3.91
C PRO A 44 31.11 20.66 3.30
N ASP A 45 31.38 21.84 3.92
CA ASP A 45 32.49 22.67 3.58
C ASP A 45 33.76 21.82 3.50
N GLN A 46 34.40 21.90 2.37
CA GLN A 46 35.73 21.33 2.17
C GLN A 46 36.68 22.08 3.09
N ILE A 47 36.96 21.50 4.25
CA ILE A 47 38.07 21.90 5.06
C ILE A 47 39.33 21.47 4.30
N THR A 48 39.92 22.42 3.59
CA THR A 48 41.28 22.28 3.05
C THR A 48 42.22 22.33 4.23
N HIS A 49 42.55 21.17 4.81
CA HIS A 49 43.71 21.03 5.68
C HIS A 49 44.92 20.89 4.79
N GLU A 50 45.80 21.92 4.88
CA GLU A 50 47.13 21.86 4.33
C GLU A 50 47.88 20.67 4.95
N ASP A 51 48.53 19.97 4.09
CA ASP A 51 49.47 18.91 4.10
C ASP A 51 50.40 18.92 5.33
N ASP A 52 50.23 17.97 6.25
CA ASP A 52 51.30 17.44 7.06
C ASP A 52 51.27 15.90 6.93
N GLY A 53 52.27 15.37 6.26
CA GLY A 53 52.51 14.09 5.67
C GLY A 53 52.24 12.81 6.49
N ASN A 54 51.06 12.68 7.09
CA ASN A 54 50.60 11.43 7.67
C ASN A 54 49.11 11.16 7.36
N SER A 55 48.83 11.00 6.08
CA SER A 55 47.50 10.65 5.61
C SER A 55 47.19 9.19 6.02
N VAL A 56 46.56 9.04 7.16
CA VAL A 56 45.89 7.79 7.52
C VAL A 56 44.63 7.70 6.66
N VAL A 57 44.74 7.03 5.52
CA VAL A 57 43.58 6.65 4.70
C VAL A 57 42.74 5.69 5.53
N MET A 58 41.74 6.20 6.23
CA MET A 58 40.69 5.38 6.80
C MET A 58 39.90 4.79 5.66
N GLU A 59 40.30 3.60 5.26
CA GLU A 59 39.53 2.78 4.33
C GLU A 59 38.15 2.53 4.96
N ARG A 60 37.13 3.32 4.55
CA ARG A 60 35.74 3.06 4.89
C ARG A 60 35.39 1.71 4.28
N ARG A 61 35.57 0.65 5.06
CA ARG A 61 34.99 -0.65 4.71
C ARG A 61 33.48 -0.47 4.66
N THR A 62 32.95 -0.31 3.46
CA THR A 62 31.51 -0.43 3.20
C THR A 62 31.14 -1.86 3.60
N GLN A 63 30.62 -2.02 4.81
CA GLN A 63 30.01 -3.27 5.21
C GLN A 63 28.89 -3.55 4.22
N LYS A 64 29.09 -4.62 3.45
CA LYS A 64 28.08 -5.14 2.55
C LYS A 64 26.95 -5.65 3.45
N VAL A 65 25.94 -4.78 3.68
CA VAL A 65 24.77 -5.14 4.47
C VAL A 65 24.09 -6.29 3.74
N ALA A 66 24.00 -7.45 4.38
CA ALA A 66 23.25 -8.57 3.82
C ALA A 66 21.79 -8.15 3.61
N PRO A 67 21.17 -8.52 2.49
CA PRO A 67 19.77 -8.19 2.25
C PRO A 67 18.92 -8.75 3.41
N PRO A 68 17.90 -8.02 3.86
CA PRO A 68 17.03 -8.48 4.93
C PRO A 68 16.34 -9.79 4.53
N PRO A 69 16.10 -10.70 5.48
CA PRO A 69 15.40 -11.96 5.20
C PRO A 69 13.98 -11.65 4.68
N MET A 70 13.60 -12.32 3.61
CA MET A 70 12.28 -12.19 3.01
C MET A 70 11.30 -13.19 3.63
N TYR A 71 10.06 -12.77 3.76
CA TYR A 71 8.97 -13.55 4.32
C TYR A 71 7.85 -13.68 3.31
N GLN A 72 7.27 -14.86 3.21
CA GLN A 72 6.06 -15.08 2.45
C GLN A 72 4.84 -15.00 3.36
N VAL A 73 3.76 -14.39 2.86
CA VAL A 73 2.47 -14.41 3.51
C VAL A 73 1.64 -15.52 2.90
N VAL A 74 1.20 -16.45 3.75
CA VAL A 74 0.41 -17.63 3.37
C VAL A 74 -0.97 -17.51 4.00
N MET A 75 -2.03 -17.69 3.20
CA MET A 75 -3.39 -17.88 3.68
C MET A 75 -3.70 -19.36 3.77
N LEU A 76 -4.43 -19.73 4.81
CA LEU A 76 -4.88 -21.09 5.05
C LEU A 76 -6.34 -21.22 4.61
N ASN A 77 -6.71 -22.41 4.08
CA ASN A 77 -8.08 -22.71 3.73
C ASN A 77 -8.98 -22.73 4.97
N ASP A 78 -10.17 -22.17 4.81
CA ASP A 78 -11.22 -22.24 5.80
C ASP A 78 -12.57 -22.44 5.10
N ASP A 79 -13.32 -23.46 5.53
CA ASP A 79 -14.60 -23.85 4.91
C ASP A 79 -15.75 -22.87 5.21
N PHE A 80 -15.57 -22.00 6.21
CA PHE A 80 -16.57 -21.02 6.61
C PHE A 80 -16.36 -19.64 5.96
N THR A 81 -15.26 -19.44 5.28
CA THR A 81 -14.95 -18.18 4.61
C THR A 81 -15.37 -18.23 3.13
N PRO A 82 -16.24 -17.33 2.66
CA PRO A 82 -16.64 -17.28 1.27
C PRO A 82 -15.45 -17.02 0.33
N MET A 83 -15.41 -17.73 -0.81
CA MET A 83 -14.33 -17.57 -1.81
C MET A 83 -14.22 -16.15 -2.34
N GLU A 84 -15.37 -15.46 -2.52
CA GLU A 84 -15.40 -14.06 -2.96
C GLU A 84 -14.72 -13.15 -1.96
N PHE A 85 -14.86 -13.41 -0.66
CA PHE A 85 -14.18 -12.65 0.38
C PHE A 85 -12.67 -12.80 0.29
N VAL A 86 -12.16 -14.01 0.08
CA VAL A 86 -10.72 -14.27 -0.10
C VAL A 86 -10.19 -13.52 -1.32
N ILE A 87 -10.92 -13.51 -2.44
CA ILE A 87 -10.55 -12.75 -3.64
C ILE A 87 -10.46 -11.25 -3.33
N LEU A 88 -11.43 -10.69 -2.62
CA LEU A 88 -11.41 -9.29 -2.21
C LEU A 88 -10.20 -8.96 -1.33
N MET A 89 -9.89 -9.81 -0.36
CA MET A 89 -8.71 -9.64 0.50
C MET A 89 -7.41 -9.65 -0.30
N LEU A 90 -7.28 -10.54 -1.29
CA LEU A 90 -6.12 -10.60 -2.16
C LEU A 90 -5.97 -9.36 -3.05
N GLN A 91 -7.05 -8.78 -3.53
CA GLN A 91 -7.04 -7.56 -4.32
C GLN A 91 -6.70 -6.34 -3.46
N GLU A 92 -7.33 -6.20 -2.31
CA GLU A 92 -7.21 -5.02 -1.44
C GLU A 92 -5.86 -4.95 -0.72
N PHE A 93 -5.47 -6.03 -0.06
CA PHE A 93 -4.25 -6.04 0.76
C PHE A 93 -2.98 -6.45 0.01
N PHE A 94 -3.09 -7.28 -1.02
CA PHE A 94 -1.93 -7.77 -1.77
C PHE A 94 -1.82 -7.20 -3.18
N SER A 95 -2.73 -6.29 -3.56
CA SER A 95 -2.75 -5.63 -4.87
C SER A 95 -2.69 -6.62 -6.03
N LYS A 96 -3.36 -7.78 -5.86
CA LYS A 96 -3.47 -8.79 -6.89
C LYS A 96 -4.58 -8.43 -7.86
N ASP A 97 -4.35 -8.66 -9.14
CA ASP A 97 -5.37 -8.63 -10.16
C ASP A 97 -6.43 -9.72 -9.90
N LYS A 98 -7.65 -9.52 -10.41
CA LYS A 98 -8.76 -10.45 -10.21
C LYS A 98 -8.45 -11.88 -10.67
N GLU A 99 -7.74 -12.02 -11.79
CA GLU A 99 -7.36 -13.33 -12.33
C GLU A 99 -6.35 -14.02 -11.40
N GLN A 100 -5.30 -13.30 -10.97
CA GLN A 100 -4.31 -13.80 -10.03
C GLN A 100 -4.93 -14.14 -8.67
N ALA A 101 -5.81 -13.27 -8.17
CA ALA A 101 -6.52 -13.51 -6.92
C ALA A 101 -7.37 -14.78 -6.99
N THR A 102 -8.06 -15.00 -8.11
CA THR A 102 -8.86 -16.23 -8.33
C THR A 102 -7.96 -17.47 -8.38
N GLN A 103 -6.81 -17.41 -9.04
CA GLN A 103 -5.86 -18.53 -9.09
C GLN A 103 -5.32 -18.87 -7.70
N ILE A 104 -4.91 -17.85 -6.92
CA ILE A 104 -4.43 -18.04 -5.55
C ILE A 104 -5.54 -18.62 -4.67
N MET A 105 -6.76 -18.10 -4.77
CA MET A 105 -7.92 -18.61 -4.03
C MET A 105 -8.19 -20.09 -4.36
N LEU A 106 -8.15 -20.49 -5.63
CA LEU A 106 -8.29 -21.89 -6.03
C LEU A 106 -7.16 -22.75 -5.46
N GLN A 107 -5.93 -22.25 -5.46
CA GLN A 107 -4.80 -22.95 -4.84
C GLN A 107 -5.02 -23.15 -3.34
N ILE A 108 -5.47 -22.10 -2.61
CA ILE A 108 -5.81 -22.21 -1.19
C ILE A 108 -6.86 -23.29 -0.97
N HIS A 109 -7.90 -23.33 -1.81
CA HIS A 109 -8.99 -24.28 -1.68
C HIS A 109 -8.57 -25.74 -1.97
N LEU A 110 -7.70 -25.95 -2.96
CA LEU A 110 -7.26 -27.29 -3.37
C LEU A 110 -6.12 -27.83 -2.51
N ASP A 111 -5.13 -26.98 -2.20
CA ASP A 111 -3.89 -27.36 -1.49
C ASP A 111 -3.99 -27.11 0.02
N GLY A 112 -5.09 -26.51 0.48
CA GLY A 112 -5.28 -26.11 1.87
C GLY A 112 -4.50 -24.87 2.29
N ARG A 113 -3.60 -24.34 1.44
CA ARG A 113 -2.79 -23.14 1.68
C ARG A 113 -2.34 -22.49 0.37
N GLY A 114 -2.18 -21.17 0.38
CA GLY A 114 -1.69 -20.45 -0.79
C GLY A 114 -0.83 -19.25 -0.44
N VAL A 115 0.21 -19.01 -1.22
CA VAL A 115 1.12 -17.86 -1.05
C VAL A 115 0.52 -16.63 -1.69
N CYS A 116 0.28 -15.59 -0.88
CA CYS A 116 -0.31 -14.33 -1.33
C CYS A 116 0.74 -13.34 -1.83
N GLY A 117 1.94 -13.37 -1.24
CA GLY A 117 3.04 -12.49 -1.64
C GLY A 117 4.26 -12.66 -0.76
N VAL A 118 5.36 -12.00 -1.20
CA VAL A 118 6.67 -12.02 -0.53
C VAL A 118 7.04 -10.60 -0.14
N TYR A 119 7.40 -10.38 1.10
CA TYR A 119 7.68 -9.07 1.68
C TYR A 119 8.83 -9.13 2.68
N SER A 120 9.31 -7.98 3.15
CA SER A 120 10.18 -7.95 4.32
C SER A 120 9.39 -8.36 5.57
N ARG A 121 10.08 -8.80 6.61
CA ARG A 121 9.48 -9.30 7.87
C ARG A 121 8.37 -8.38 8.40
N ASP A 122 8.66 -7.10 8.54
CA ASP A 122 7.75 -6.13 9.15
C ASP A 122 6.51 -5.90 8.28
N ILE A 123 6.69 -5.83 6.96
CA ILE A 123 5.58 -5.68 6.01
C ILE A 123 4.73 -6.95 5.99
N ALA A 124 5.33 -8.12 5.99
CA ALA A 124 4.61 -9.40 6.04
C ALA A 124 3.73 -9.49 7.31
N ALA A 125 4.30 -9.16 8.47
CA ALA A 125 3.56 -9.14 9.74
C ALA A 125 2.37 -8.16 9.71
N THR A 126 2.59 -6.93 9.23
CA THR A 126 1.52 -5.93 9.09
C THR A 126 0.41 -6.40 8.14
N LYS A 127 0.78 -7.03 7.01
CA LYS A 127 -0.20 -7.57 6.05
C LYS A 127 -1.05 -8.67 6.67
N VAL A 128 -0.44 -9.59 7.42
CA VAL A 128 -1.14 -10.65 8.14
C VAL A 128 -2.13 -10.05 9.14
N GLU A 129 -1.70 -9.07 9.94
CA GLU A 129 -2.55 -8.42 10.93
C GLU A 129 -3.74 -7.71 10.28
N GLN A 130 -3.53 -6.98 9.18
CA GLN A 130 -4.59 -6.31 8.44
C GLN A 130 -5.63 -7.30 7.90
N VAL A 131 -5.20 -8.42 7.33
CA VAL A 131 -6.10 -9.47 6.80
C VAL A 131 -6.89 -10.11 7.93
N LEU A 132 -6.24 -10.46 9.05
CA LEU A 132 -6.92 -11.06 10.21
C LEU A 132 -7.95 -10.09 10.81
N GLN A 133 -7.61 -8.81 10.92
CA GLN A 133 -8.52 -7.78 11.42
C GLN A 133 -9.74 -7.61 10.50
N ALA A 134 -9.53 -7.54 9.19
CA ALA A 134 -10.61 -7.44 8.21
C ALA A 134 -11.52 -8.69 8.23
N ALA A 135 -10.93 -9.89 8.34
CA ALA A 135 -11.67 -11.13 8.45
C ALA A 135 -12.53 -11.18 9.73
N GLN A 136 -11.98 -10.76 10.87
CA GLN A 136 -12.71 -10.67 12.14
C GLN A 136 -13.87 -9.68 12.06
N GLN A 137 -13.66 -8.50 11.45
CA GLN A 137 -14.73 -7.52 11.26
C GLN A 137 -15.86 -8.03 10.37
N ALA A 138 -15.53 -8.83 9.36
CA ALA A 138 -16.50 -9.48 8.50
C ALA A 138 -17.13 -10.75 9.12
N GLY A 139 -16.64 -11.21 10.27
CA GLY A 139 -17.12 -12.41 10.94
C GLY A 139 -16.66 -13.73 10.29
N HIS A 140 -15.53 -13.70 9.55
CA HIS A 140 -14.96 -14.87 8.91
C HIS A 140 -13.73 -15.38 9.67
N PRO A 141 -13.58 -16.70 9.91
CA PRO A 141 -12.45 -17.27 10.65
C PRO A 141 -11.20 -17.48 9.78
N LEU A 142 -11.01 -16.68 8.73
CA LEU A 142 -9.86 -16.76 7.83
C LEU A 142 -8.54 -16.62 8.60
N GLN A 143 -7.60 -17.49 8.32
CA GLN A 143 -6.26 -17.49 8.91
C GLN A 143 -5.19 -17.13 7.89
N ALA A 144 -4.23 -16.31 8.32
CA ALA A 144 -3.06 -15.94 7.55
C ALA A 144 -1.82 -15.98 8.45
N VAL A 145 -0.68 -16.40 7.89
CA VAL A 145 0.59 -16.51 8.59
C VAL A 145 1.72 -15.96 7.74
N SER A 146 2.79 -15.47 8.38
CA SER A 146 4.02 -15.07 7.71
C SER A 146 5.11 -16.11 8.00
N GLU A 147 5.74 -16.64 6.95
CA GLU A 147 6.79 -17.66 7.03
C GLU A 147 8.08 -17.12 6.40
N PRO A 148 9.26 -17.38 6.96
CA PRO A 148 10.52 -17.03 6.32
C PRO A 148 10.70 -17.87 5.04
N ILE A 149 11.28 -17.26 4.01
CA ILE A 149 11.70 -17.98 2.81
C ILE A 149 13.12 -18.48 3.04
N GLU A 150 13.31 -19.77 2.99
CA GLU A 150 14.62 -20.42 3.04
C GLU A 150 15.35 -20.35 1.71
#